data_dd0372c8341c0f84c664b8c6aa70db4d
#
_entry.id   dd0372c8341c0f84c664b8c6aa70db4d
#
_cell.length_a   1.000
_cell.length_b   1.000
_cell.length_c   1.000
_cell.angle_alpha   90.00
_cell.angle_beta   90.00
_cell.angle_gamma   90.00
#
_symmetry.space_group_name_H-M   'P 1'
#
loop_
_entity.id
_entity.type
_entity.pdbx_description
1 polymer ?
#
loop_
_entity_poly.entity_id
_entity_poly.type
_entity_poly.pdbx_seq_one_letter_code
_entity_poly.pdbx_strand_id
1 'polypeptide(L)'
;QWGREETQHGDALARWVKLADPTFDFEKTFAAFRAGYTPPHFEGSAGSVRGSRRGELIARCVVESGTTSYYSALRDATVEPVLKQVVSHIAGDEMRHWKLFYDLQQAQPELSFWRKLKIAAGRLGEAEDDELAYAYYCANTPIERIGIDPYDRKACAKAYETRLLRVWRPQHLQRAIGMVAVAIGMKPRGWIARGASKLIWTAVKFKTRHAMKAEARAAGRGGVPMARAA
;
A
#
# COMPACT_ATOMS: atom_id res chain seq x y z
N GLN A 1 9.10 -15.91 11.11
CA GLN A 1 7.91 -16.33 10.35
C GLN A 1 7.41 -15.19 9.47
N TRP A 2 7.10 -14.01 10.00
CA TRP A 2 6.59 -12.82 9.27
C TRP A 2 7.41 -12.52 8.00
N GLY A 3 8.71 -12.25 8.08
CA GLY A 3 9.52 -11.91 6.90
C GLY A 3 9.57 -13.00 5.82
N ARG A 4 9.30 -14.26 6.17
CA ARG A 4 9.20 -15.36 5.21
C ARG A 4 7.86 -15.31 4.48
N GLU A 5 6.79 -15.00 5.19
CA GLU A 5 5.46 -14.83 4.60
C GLU A 5 5.43 -13.63 3.64
N GLU A 6 6.10 -12.50 3.97
CA GLU A 6 6.25 -11.35 3.06
C GLU A 6 6.97 -11.74 1.75
N THR A 7 8.03 -12.54 1.84
CA THR A 7 8.71 -13.05 0.64
C THR A 7 7.78 -13.94 -0.18
N GLN A 8 6.99 -14.81 0.47
CA GLN A 8 6.03 -15.68 -0.21
C GLN A 8 4.90 -14.89 -0.89
N HIS A 9 4.47 -13.78 -0.32
CA HIS A 9 3.49 -12.87 -0.95
C HIS A 9 4.03 -12.34 -2.28
N GLY A 10 5.27 -11.83 -2.27
CA GLY A 10 5.95 -11.34 -3.46
C GLY A 10 6.11 -12.43 -4.52
N ASP A 11 6.58 -13.62 -4.12
CA ASP A 11 6.78 -14.76 -5.02
C ASP A 11 5.48 -15.25 -5.66
N ALA A 12 4.38 -15.32 -4.88
CA ALA A 12 3.08 -15.73 -5.38
C ALA A 12 2.53 -14.75 -6.43
N LEU A 13 2.63 -13.45 -6.15
CA LEU A 13 2.20 -12.40 -7.09
C LEU A 13 3.08 -12.37 -8.34
N ALA A 14 4.41 -12.55 -8.20
CA ALA A 14 5.33 -12.63 -9.33
C ALA A 14 5.01 -13.80 -10.26
N ARG A 15 4.73 -15.00 -9.69
CA ARG A 15 4.32 -16.16 -10.47
C ARG A 15 3.00 -15.93 -11.20
N TRP A 16 2.04 -15.31 -10.52
CA TRP A 16 0.76 -14.97 -11.15
C TRP A 16 0.95 -14.00 -12.31
N VAL A 17 1.73 -12.93 -12.13
CA VAL A 17 1.99 -11.94 -13.18
C VAL A 17 2.62 -12.57 -14.42
N LYS A 18 3.60 -13.48 -14.26
CA LYS A 18 4.22 -14.19 -15.39
C LYS A 18 3.24 -15.04 -16.20
N LEU A 19 2.21 -15.57 -15.54
CA LEU A 19 1.17 -16.35 -16.22
C LEU A 19 0.12 -15.43 -16.88
N ALA A 20 -0.22 -14.32 -16.24
CA ALA A 20 -1.23 -13.40 -16.71
C ALA A 20 -0.72 -12.48 -17.83
N ASP A 21 0.55 -12.11 -17.79
CA ASP A 21 1.24 -11.30 -18.81
C ASP A 21 2.64 -11.88 -19.09
N PRO A 22 2.75 -12.85 -20.01
CA PRO A 22 4.04 -13.44 -20.38
C PRO A 22 5.03 -12.45 -21.03
N THR A 23 4.59 -11.26 -21.41
CA THR A 23 5.46 -10.21 -21.95
C THR A 23 6.14 -9.38 -20.88
N PHE A 24 5.67 -9.45 -19.63
CA PHE A 24 6.24 -8.73 -18.49
C PHE A 24 7.39 -9.53 -17.86
N ASP A 25 8.61 -9.04 -18.00
CA ASP A 25 9.81 -9.62 -17.39
C ASP A 25 9.95 -9.15 -15.93
N PHE A 26 9.31 -9.87 -15.03
CA PHE A 26 9.33 -9.55 -13.60
C PHE A 26 10.76 -9.53 -13.03
N GLU A 27 11.60 -10.49 -13.38
CA GLU A 27 12.96 -10.61 -12.82
C GLU A 27 13.82 -9.40 -13.19
N LYS A 28 13.81 -8.99 -14.46
CA LYS A 28 14.59 -7.81 -14.88
C LYS A 28 14.01 -6.53 -14.29
N THR A 29 12.67 -6.41 -14.25
CA THR A 29 11.99 -5.25 -13.65
C THR A 29 12.33 -5.13 -12.16
N PHE A 30 12.28 -6.24 -11.43
CA PHE A 30 12.63 -6.25 -10.00
C PHE A 30 14.12 -6.01 -9.76
N ALA A 31 15.00 -6.55 -10.61
CA ALA A 31 16.43 -6.25 -10.55
C ALA A 31 16.69 -4.75 -10.78
N ALA A 32 16.03 -4.12 -11.75
CA ALA A 32 16.13 -2.69 -12.00
C ALA A 32 15.63 -1.85 -10.81
N PHE A 33 14.48 -2.25 -10.22
CA PHE A 33 13.99 -1.62 -8.99
C PHE A 33 15.02 -1.69 -7.87
N ARG A 34 15.58 -2.87 -7.59
CA ARG A 34 16.58 -3.05 -6.54
C ARG A 34 17.88 -2.28 -6.78
N ALA A 35 18.27 -2.11 -8.04
CA ALA A 35 19.47 -1.35 -8.40
C ALA A 35 19.30 0.16 -8.23
N GLY A 36 18.09 0.68 -8.48
CA GLY A 36 17.82 2.11 -8.47
C GLY A 36 17.15 2.66 -7.20
N TYR A 37 16.66 1.79 -6.31
CA TYR A 37 16.02 2.22 -5.08
C TYR A 37 16.90 1.93 -3.85
N THR A 38 17.19 2.97 -3.09
CA THR A 38 17.85 2.84 -1.77
C THR A 38 16.91 3.37 -0.69
N PRO A 39 16.50 2.50 0.27
CA PRO A 39 15.64 2.94 1.37
C PRO A 39 16.30 4.04 2.21
N PRO A 40 15.64 5.18 2.45
CA PRO A 40 16.25 6.35 3.09
C PRO A 40 16.59 6.16 4.57
N HIS A 41 16.19 5.05 5.20
CA HIS A 41 16.24 4.87 6.66
C HIS A 41 17.35 3.94 7.15
N PHE A 42 18.23 3.46 6.27
CA PHE A 42 19.33 2.57 6.67
C PHE A 42 20.64 3.27 6.99
N GLU A 43 20.71 4.58 6.88
CA GLU A 43 21.90 5.34 7.24
C GLU A 43 21.98 5.57 8.76
N GLY A 44 22.57 4.62 9.48
CA GLY A 44 23.36 4.90 10.70
C GLY A 44 22.60 5.26 11.98
N SER A 45 21.29 5.27 12.08
CA SER A 45 20.63 5.55 13.37
C SER A 45 20.37 4.24 14.14
N ALA A 46 21.08 4.05 15.27
CA ALA A 46 20.83 2.96 16.22
C ALA A 46 19.47 3.06 16.94
N GLY A 47 18.66 4.09 16.66
CA GLY A 47 17.40 4.38 17.30
C GLY A 47 16.20 4.31 16.38
N SER A 48 15.04 3.95 16.93
CA SER A 48 13.77 3.99 16.24
C SER A 48 13.38 5.42 15.84
N VAL A 49 13.05 5.68 14.58
CA VAL A 49 12.51 6.96 14.10
C VAL A 49 11.17 7.31 14.77
N ARG A 50 10.50 6.33 15.41
CA ARG A 50 9.27 6.51 16.21
C ARG A 50 9.55 6.76 17.69
N GLY A 51 10.83 6.78 18.08
CA GLY A 51 11.33 7.07 19.43
C GLY A 51 11.06 5.98 20.48
N SER A 52 10.53 4.81 20.09
CA SER A 52 10.36 3.65 20.98
C SER A 52 9.94 2.40 20.20
N ARG A 53 10.17 1.20 20.80
CA ARG A 53 9.68 -0.08 20.24
C ARG A 53 8.16 -0.08 20.06
N ARG A 54 7.41 0.43 21.06
CA ARG A 54 5.94 0.53 20.94
C ARG A 54 5.54 1.42 19.76
N GLY A 55 6.26 2.52 19.55
CA GLY A 55 6.01 3.39 18.40
C GLY A 55 6.20 2.70 17.07
N GLU A 56 7.27 1.91 16.91
CA GLU A 56 7.49 1.09 15.70
C GLU A 56 6.38 0.05 15.50
N LEU A 57 5.97 -0.64 16.56
CA LEU A 57 4.91 -1.64 16.47
C LEU A 57 3.56 -1.02 16.11
N ILE A 58 3.25 0.19 16.59
CA ILE A 58 2.07 0.95 16.16
C ILE A 58 2.17 1.29 14.68
N ALA A 59 3.33 1.77 14.21
CA ALA A 59 3.53 2.08 12.79
C ALA A 59 3.38 0.83 11.92
N ARG A 60 3.88 -0.35 12.37
CA ARG A 60 3.62 -1.64 11.71
C ARG A 60 2.14 -1.96 11.65
N CYS A 61 1.40 -1.83 12.74
CA CYS A 61 -0.06 -2.02 12.73
C CYS A 61 -0.77 -1.12 11.70
N VAL A 62 -0.29 0.11 11.49
CA VAL A 62 -0.83 1.01 10.45
C VAL A 62 -0.59 0.43 9.06
N VAL A 63 0.62 -0.06 8.77
CA VAL A 63 0.96 -0.71 7.49
C VAL A 63 0.04 -1.90 7.24
N GLU A 64 0.02 -2.85 8.18
CA GLU A 64 -0.77 -4.08 8.05
C GLU A 64 -2.30 -3.81 7.94
N SER A 65 -2.76 -2.68 8.51
CA SER A 65 -4.16 -2.24 8.31
C SER A 65 -4.42 -1.83 6.85
N GLY A 66 -3.45 -1.16 6.24
CA GLY A 66 -3.50 -0.74 4.84
C GLY A 66 -3.45 -1.94 3.89
N THR A 67 -2.46 -2.83 4.08
CA THR A 67 -2.25 -4.02 3.23
C THR A 67 -3.40 -5.02 3.33
N THR A 68 -3.88 -5.34 4.56
CA THR A 68 -5.09 -6.15 4.76
C THR A 68 -6.29 -5.58 4.00
N SER A 69 -6.48 -4.27 4.08
CA SER A 69 -7.58 -3.57 3.40
C SER A 69 -7.42 -3.63 1.87
N TYR A 70 -6.22 -3.38 1.37
CA TYR A 70 -5.91 -3.40 -0.05
C TYR A 70 -6.11 -4.78 -0.68
N TYR A 71 -5.50 -5.82 -0.11
CA TYR A 71 -5.67 -7.18 -0.63
C TYR A 71 -7.11 -7.68 -0.51
N SER A 72 -7.84 -7.28 0.53
CA SER A 72 -9.29 -7.54 0.60
C SER A 72 -10.05 -6.83 -0.52
N ALA A 73 -9.69 -5.59 -0.85
CA ALA A 73 -10.31 -4.84 -1.93
C ALA A 73 -10.00 -5.44 -3.30
N LEU A 74 -8.76 -5.87 -3.51
CA LEU A 74 -8.34 -6.52 -4.75
C LEU A 74 -9.04 -7.87 -4.94
N ARG A 75 -9.16 -8.68 -3.86
CA ARG A 75 -9.96 -9.91 -3.86
C ARG A 75 -11.39 -9.69 -4.30
N ASP A 76 -12.02 -8.62 -3.78
CA ASP A 76 -13.43 -8.33 -4.04
C ASP A 76 -13.64 -7.69 -5.42
N ALA A 77 -12.60 -7.14 -6.03
CA ALA A 77 -12.62 -6.52 -7.34
C ALA A 77 -12.28 -7.48 -8.49
N THR A 78 -11.39 -8.45 -8.25
CA THR A 78 -10.94 -9.37 -9.28
C THR A 78 -11.96 -10.51 -9.52
N VAL A 79 -12.12 -10.86 -10.79
CA VAL A 79 -12.91 -12.03 -11.23
C VAL A 79 -12.01 -13.23 -11.56
N GLU A 80 -10.69 -13.00 -11.69
CA GLU A 80 -9.72 -14.05 -11.99
C GLU A 80 -9.52 -14.95 -10.76
N PRO A 81 -9.81 -16.28 -10.87
CA PRO A 81 -9.93 -17.15 -9.69
C PRO A 81 -8.60 -17.37 -8.96
N VAL A 82 -7.48 -17.46 -9.67
CA VAL A 82 -6.16 -17.72 -9.06
C VAL A 82 -5.69 -16.47 -8.30
N LEU A 83 -5.77 -15.29 -8.91
CA LEU A 83 -5.46 -14.03 -8.22
C LEU A 83 -6.33 -13.87 -7.00
N LYS A 84 -7.65 -14.13 -7.14
CA LYS A 84 -8.59 -14.03 -6.02
C LYS A 84 -8.18 -14.91 -4.85
N GLN A 85 -7.72 -16.13 -5.11
CA GLN A 85 -7.24 -17.03 -4.08
C GLN A 85 -5.94 -16.54 -3.45
N VAL A 86 -4.96 -16.15 -4.27
CA VAL A 86 -3.67 -15.60 -3.80
C VAL A 86 -3.89 -14.42 -2.87
N VAL A 87 -4.62 -13.40 -3.32
CA VAL A 87 -4.83 -12.19 -2.50
C VAL A 87 -5.73 -12.43 -1.28
N SER A 88 -6.57 -13.49 -1.30
CA SER A 88 -7.34 -13.91 -0.12
C SER A 88 -6.42 -14.46 0.98
N HIS A 89 -5.44 -15.28 0.60
CA HIS A 89 -4.43 -15.80 1.53
C HIS A 89 -3.58 -14.66 2.08
N ILE A 90 -3.06 -13.79 1.21
CA ILE A 90 -2.27 -12.62 1.63
C ILE A 90 -3.08 -11.74 2.61
N ALA A 91 -4.33 -11.41 2.30
CA ALA A 91 -5.17 -10.61 3.21
C ALA A 91 -5.39 -11.28 4.59
N GLY A 92 -5.40 -12.61 4.63
CA GLY A 92 -5.45 -13.39 5.87
C GLY A 92 -4.14 -13.30 6.66
N ASP A 93 -3.01 -13.38 5.98
CA ASP A 93 -1.68 -13.27 6.56
C ASP A 93 -1.44 -11.86 7.14
N GLU A 94 -1.74 -10.81 6.37
CA GLU A 94 -1.65 -9.42 6.81
C GLU A 94 -2.48 -9.16 8.08
N MET A 95 -3.64 -9.80 8.21
CA MET A 95 -4.43 -9.73 9.46
C MET A 95 -3.71 -10.42 10.62
N ARG A 96 -3.01 -11.55 10.39
CA ARG A 96 -2.20 -12.23 11.42
C ARG A 96 -0.97 -11.40 11.78
N HIS A 97 -0.33 -10.77 10.80
CA HIS A 97 0.79 -9.84 11.02
C HIS A 97 0.34 -8.65 11.87
N TRP A 98 -0.80 -8.05 11.53
CA TRP A 98 -1.38 -6.99 12.33
C TRP A 98 -1.59 -7.43 13.78
N LYS A 99 -2.17 -8.62 13.99
CA LYS A 99 -2.40 -9.14 15.33
C LYS A 99 -1.09 -9.39 16.07
N LEU A 100 -0.08 -9.94 15.41
CA LEU A 100 1.25 -10.14 15.97
C LEU A 100 1.84 -8.81 16.49
N PHE A 101 1.86 -7.77 15.65
CA PHE A 101 2.39 -6.47 16.06
C PHE A 101 1.55 -5.80 17.13
N TYR A 102 0.23 -5.97 17.07
CA TYR A 102 -0.68 -5.49 18.10
C TYR A 102 -0.41 -6.16 19.46
N ASP A 103 -0.26 -7.47 19.50
CA ASP A 103 0.04 -8.20 20.73
C ASP A 103 1.43 -7.81 21.29
N LEU A 104 2.43 -7.73 20.44
CA LEU A 104 3.78 -7.31 20.82
C LEU A 104 3.82 -5.88 21.37
N GLN A 105 3.03 -4.95 20.84
CA GLN A 105 2.99 -3.59 21.37
C GLN A 105 2.37 -3.53 22.78
N GLN A 106 1.43 -4.43 23.12
CA GLN A 106 0.82 -4.47 24.44
C GLN A 106 1.84 -4.84 25.54
N ALA A 107 2.89 -5.59 25.18
CA ALA A 107 3.99 -5.95 26.08
C ALA A 107 5.02 -4.82 26.25
N GLN A 108 4.90 -3.70 25.55
CA GLN A 108 5.82 -2.57 25.64
C GLN A 108 5.28 -1.48 26.58
N PRO A 109 6.15 -0.64 27.16
CA PRO A 109 5.74 0.48 28.00
C PRO A 109 4.70 1.36 27.32
N GLU A 110 3.68 1.80 28.07
CA GLU A 110 2.56 2.57 27.53
C GLU A 110 3.01 3.94 27.02
N LEU A 111 2.41 4.36 25.91
CA LEU A 111 2.55 5.70 25.35
C LEU A 111 1.27 6.50 25.55
N SER A 112 1.40 7.80 25.73
CA SER A 112 0.23 8.67 25.77
C SER A 112 -0.58 8.57 24.48
N PHE A 113 -1.89 8.76 24.58
CA PHE A 113 -2.79 8.73 23.41
C PHE A 113 -2.33 9.66 22.27
N TRP A 114 -1.92 10.88 22.60
CA TRP A 114 -1.48 11.85 21.62
C TRP A 114 -0.20 11.41 20.89
N ARG A 115 0.70 10.74 21.59
CA ARG A 115 1.92 10.18 20.97
C ARG A 115 1.58 9.05 20.02
N LYS A 116 0.67 8.13 20.41
CA LYS A 116 0.18 7.06 19.54
C LYS A 116 -0.51 7.62 18.28
N LEU A 117 -1.36 8.64 18.47
CA LEU A 117 -2.05 9.31 17.37
C LEU A 117 -1.05 9.99 16.41
N LYS A 118 -0.04 10.70 16.93
CA LYS A 118 1.01 11.33 16.13
C LYS A 118 1.80 10.30 15.31
N ILE A 119 2.14 9.15 15.90
CA ILE A 119 2.84 8.07 15.21
C ILE A 119 1.97 7.51 14.07
N ALA A 120 0.70 7.20 14.34
CA ALA A 120 -0.21 6.69 13.33
C ALA A 120 -0.44 7.68 12.19
N ALA A 121 -0.66 8.96 12.50
CA ALA A 121 -0.83 10.01 11.49
C ALA A 121 0.47 10.22 10.67
N GLY A 122 1.64 10.21 11.32
CA GLY A 122 2.93 10.30 10.63
C GLY A 122 3.11 9.14 9.64
N ARG A 123 2.82 7.90 10.07
CA ARG A 123 2.96 6.72 9.18
C ARG A 123 1.99 6.76 8.01
N LEU A 124 0.76 7.27 8.20
CA LEU A 124 -0.18 7.46 7.10
C LEU A 124 0.29 8.53 6.09
N GLY A 125 0.96 9.59 6.58
CA GLY A 125 1.56 10.63 5.73
C GLY A 125 2.77 10.15 4.92
N GLU A 126 3.49 9.12 5.41
CA GLU A 126 4.62 8.48 4.70
C GLU A 126 4.18 7.53 3.58
N ALA A 127 2.87 7.30 3.41
CA ALA A 127 2.35 6.45 2.33
C ALA A 127 2.56 7.05 0.92
N GLU A 128 3.05 8.29 0.81
CA GLU A 128 3.59 8.86 -0.45
C GLU A 128 5.04 8.44 -0.70
N ASP A 129 5.38 7.21 -0.33
CA ASP A 129 6.73 6.69 -0.36
C ASP A 129 7.30 6.64 -1.78
N ASP A 130 8.55 7.07 -1.89
CA ASP A 130 9.33 7.00 -3.13
C ASP A 130 9.47 5.56 -3.63
N GLU A 131 9.44 4.58 -2.72
CA GLU A 131 9.48 3.15 -3.01
C GLU A 131 8.36 2.72 -3.98
N LEU A 132 7.10 3.01 -3.64
CA LEU A 132 5.96 2.63 -4.46
C LEU A 132 5.91 3.39 -5.78
N ALA A 133 6.33 4.67 -5.77
CA ALA A 133 6.44 5.47 -6.98
C ALA A 133 7.53 4.93 -7.91
N TYR A 134 8.69 4.54 -7.37
CA TYR A 134 9.78 3.99 -8.15
C TYR A 134 9.47 2.57 -8.64
N ALA A 135 8.85 1.73 -7.81
CA ALA A 135 8.35 0.42 -8.24
C ALA A 135 7.34 0.55 -9.39
N TYR A 136 6.44 1.54 -9.30
CA TYR A 136 5.50 1.86 -10.39
C TYR A 136 6.22 2.28 -11.67
N TYR A 137 7.24 3.14 -11.58
CA TYR A 137 8.07 3.54 -12.71
C TYR A 137 8.72 2.31 -13.38
N CYS A 138 9.39 1.47 -12.61
CA CYS A 138 10.03 0.27 -13.14
C CYS A 138 9.02 -0.69 -13.82
N ALA A 139 7.84 -0.87 -13.21
CA ALA A 139 6.83 -1.77 -13.74
C ALA A 139 6.07 -1.24 -14.98
N ASN A 140 6.17 0.06 -15.28
CA ASN A 140 5.44 0.69 -16.40
C ASN A 140 6.36 1.35 -17.44
N THR A 141 7.67 1.21 -17.29
CA THR A 141 8.67 1.70 -18.25
C THR A 141 9.29 0.50 -18.97
N PRO A 142 9.43 0.53 -20.31
CA PRO A 142 10.16 -0.52 -21.02
C PRO A 142 11.54 -0.75 -20.40
N ILE A 143 11.94 -2.03 -20.27
CA ILE A 143 13.12 -2.40 -19.50
C ILE A 143 14.40 -1.69 -19.97
N GLU A 144 14.52 -1.48 -21.31
CA GLU A 144 15.64 -0.82 -21.96
C GLU A 144 15.67 0.70 -21.71
N ARG A 145 14.55 1.23 -21.18
CA ARG A 145 14.37 2.66 -20.92
C ARG A 145 14.47 3.00 -19.44
N ILE A 146 14.50 2.01 -18.56
CA ILE A 146 14.67 2.25 -17.11
C ILE A 146 16.05 2.86 -16.87
N GLY A 147 16.10 3.99 -16.17
CA GLY A 147 17.32 4.77 -15.95
C GLY A 147 17.71 5.69 -17.10
N ILE A 148 17.05 5.60 -18.27
CA ILE A 148 17.21 6.53 -19.42
C ILE A 148 16.06 7.53 -19.41
N ASP A 149 14.82 7.04 -19.32
CA ASP A 149 13.66 7.90 -19.24
C ASP A 149 13.59 8.59 -17.87
N PRO A 150 13.20 9.87 -17.83
CA PRO A 150 13.17 10.61 -16.58
C PRO A 150 12.15 10.01 -15.61
N TYR A 151 12.59 9.76 -14.37
CA TYR A 151 11.72 9.36 -13.28
C TYR A 151 10.99 10.57 -12.72
N ASP A 152 9.69 10.70 -13.00
CA ASP A 152 8.81 11.67 -12.35
C ASP A 152 8.10 11.00 -11.17
N ARG A 153 8.68 11.17 -9.97
CA ARG A 153 8.15 10.63 -8.72
C ARG A 153 6.69 11.00 -8.49
N LYS A 154 6.31 12.28 -8.71
CA LYS A 154 4.94 12.75 -8.45
C LYS A 154 3.94 12.16 -9.42
N ALA A 155 4.29 12.06 -10.70
CA ALA A 155 3.43 11.43 -11.70
C ALA A 155 3.25 9.94 -11.41
N CYS A 156 4.33 9.22 -11.08
CA CYS A 156 4.30 7.79 -10.75
C CYS A 156 3.49 7.52 -9.46
N ALA A 157 3.74 8.27 -8.38
CA ALA A 157 2.97 8.16 -7.13
C ALA A 157 1.48 8.39 -7.36
N LYS A 158 1.11 9.43 -8.12
CA LYS A 158 -0.27 9.72 -8.46
C LYS A 158 -0.92 8.63 -9.31
N ALA A 159 -0.20 8.07 -10.27
CA ALA A 159 -0.69 7.00 -11.13
C ALA A 159 -0.91 5.71 -10.32
N TYR A 160 0.02 5.36 -9.43
CA TYR A 160 -0.11 4.26 -8.48
C TYR A 160 -1.32 4.46 -7.56
N GLU A 161 -1.42 5.62 -6.87
CA GLU A 161 -2.55 5.94 -5.99
C GLU A 161 -3.90 5.82 -6.72
N THR A 162 -3.97 6.32 -7.94
CA THR A 162 -5.20 6.27 -8.74
C THR A 162 -5.65 4.83 -8.98
N ARG A 163 -4.74 3.91 -9.30
CA ARG A 163 -5.04 2.48 -9.51
C ARG A 163 -5.45 1.81 -8.21
N LEU A 164 -4.73 2.06 -7.12
CA LEU A 164 -5.04 1.54 -5.80
C LEU A 164 -6.44 1.95 -5.33
N LEU A 165 -6.80 3.23 -5.50
CA LEU A 165 -8.09 3.74 -5.05
C LEU A 165 -9.28 3.23 -5.88
N ARG A 166 -9.07 2.71 -7.09
CA ARG A 166 -10.15 2.16 -7.94
C ARG A 166 -10.78 0.90 -7.37
N VAL A 167 -10.00 0.06 -6.71
CA VAL A 167 -10.49 -1.21 -6.14
C VAL A 167 -11.11 -1.02 -4.76
N TRP A 168 -10.81 0.07 -4.06
CA TRP A 168 -11.32 0.29 -2.72
C TRP A 168 -12.81 0.66 -2.71
N ARG A 169 -13.51 0.14 -1.67
CA ARG A 169 -14.90 0.44 -1.35
C ARG A 169 -14.99 0.91 0.11
N PRO A 170 -16.11 1.55 0.51
CA PRO A 170 -16.28 2.08 1.88
C PRO A 170 -15.95 1.09 2.99
N GLN A 171 -16.36 -0.18 2.84
CA GLN A 171 -16.12 -1.22 3.86
C GLN A 171 -14.65 -1.54 4.07
N HIS A 172 -13.85 -1.52 3.00
CA HIS A 172 -12.40 -1.77 3.10
C HIS A 172 -11.72 -0.66 3.90
N LEU A 173 -12.05 0.59 3.59
CA LEU A 173 -11.53 1.74 4.31
C LEU A 173 -11.99 1.76 5.78
N GLN A 174 -13.26 1.46 6.05
CA GLN A 174 -13.79 1.37 7.42
C GLN A 174 -13.03 0.32 8.24
N ARG A 175 -12.71 -0.83 7.62
CA ARG A 175 -11.92 -1.88 8.26
C ARG A 175 -10.52 -1.38 8.61
N ALA A 176 -9.79 -0.79 7.66
CA ALA A 176 -8.46 -0.24 7.89
C ALA A 176 -8.45 0.80 9.01
N ILE A 177 -9.36 1.77 8.97
CA ILE A 177 -9.48 2.81 10.00
C ILE A 177 -9.84 2.22 11.35
N GLY A 178 -10.71 1.19 11.38
CA GLY A 178 -11.05 0.47 12.60
C GLY A 178 -9.84 -0.23 13.22
N MET A 179 -9.00 -0.87 12.41
CA MET A 179 -7.76 -1.53 12.84
C MET A 179 -6.76 -0.51 13.39
N VAL A 180 -6.54 0.61 12.69
CA VAL A 180 -5.69 1.71 13.17
C VAL A 180 -6.23 2.28 14.49
N ALA A 181 -7.54 2.49 14.61
CA ALA A 181 -8.17 2.97 15.84
C ALA A 181 -7.87 2.05 17.03
N VAL A 182 -8.00 0.72 16.84
CA VAL A 182 -7.65 -0.26 17.88
C VAL A 182 -6.16 -0.19 18.24
N ALA A 183 -5.28 -0.08 17.26
CA ALA A 183 -3.83 0.00 17.50
C ALA A 183 -3.43 1.19 18.38
N ILE A 184 -4.16 2.30 18.31
CA ILE A 184 -3.92 3.49 19.14
C ILE A 184 -4.80 3.55 20.41
N GLY A 185 -5.58 2.50 20.69
CA GLY A 185 -6.42 2.41 21.91
C GLY A 185 -7.81 3.03 21.78
N MET A 186 -8.33 3.20 20.58
CA MET A 186 -9.68 3.69 20.31
C MET A 186 -10.66 2.57 19.96
N LYS A 187 -11.95 2.84 20.12
CA LYS A 187 -13.00 1.92 19.67
C LYS A 187 -13.07 1.88 18.13
N PRO A 188 -13.02 0.69 17.48
CA PRO A 188 -12.94 0.57 16.01
C PRO A 188 -14.19 1.12 15.28
N ARG A 189 -15.35 1.10 15.95
CA ARG A 189 -16.61 1.63 15.44
C ARG A 189 -17.11 2.86 16.21
N GLY A 190 -16.19 3.52 16.94
CA GLY A 190 -16.51 4.77 17.65
C GLY A 190 -16.90 5.89 16.67
N TRP A 191 -17.54 6.94 17.19
CA TRP A 191 -17.99 8.07 16.36
C TRP A 191 -16.84 8.76 15.61
N ILE A 192 -15.65 8.84 16.22
CA ILE A 192 -14.44 9.40 15.59
C ILE A 192 -14.02 8.54 14.39
N ALA A 193 -13.89 7.22 14.57
CA ALA A 193 -13.50 6.31 13.49
C ALA A 193 -14.50 6.33 12.33
N ARG A 194 -15.81 6.40 12.64
CA ARG A 194 -16.86 6.54 11.63
C ARG A 194 -16.79 7.88 10.90
N GLY A 195 -16.57 8.97 11.62
CA GLY A 195 -16.39 10.30 11.04
C GLY A 195 -15.19 10.36 10.12
N ALA A 196 -14.03 9.88 10.58
CA ALA A 196 -12.81 9.77 9.78
C ALA A 196 -13.03 8.93 8.51
N SER A 197 -13.69 7.76 8.62
CA SER A 197 -14.00 6.91 7.47
C SER A 197 -14.85 7.64 6.42
N LYS A 198 -15.87 8.37 6.84
CA LYS A 198 -16.73 9.15 5.92
C LYS A 198 -15.95 10.27 5.23
N LEU A 199 -15.13 11.01 5.98
CA LEU A 199 -14.33 12.10 5.44
C LEU A 199 -13.31 11.59 4.41
N ILE A 200 -12.53 10.57 4.78
CA ILE A 200 -11.52 9.98 3.89
C ILE A 200 -12.19 9.36 2.66
N TRP A 201 -13.33 8.68 2.82
CA TRP A 201 -14.06 8.14 1.68
C TRP A 201 -14.55 9.23 0.72
N THR A 202 -14.96 10.37 1.24
CA THR A 202 -15.35 11.52 0.40
C THR A 202 -14.15 12.06 -0.39
N ALA A 203 -12.99 12.17 0.24
CA ALA A 203 -11.74 12.55 -0.44
C ALA A 203 -11.33 11.53 -1.50
N VAL A 204 -11.41 10.22 -1.20
CA VAL A 204 -11.16 9.14 -2.16
C VAL A 204 -12.06 9.25 -3.38
N LYS A 205 -13.38 9.41 -3.18
CA LYS A 205 -14.33 9.60 -4.29
C LYS A 205 -13.98 10.82 -5.16
N PHE A 206 -13.60 11.90 -4.52
CA PHE A 206 -13.22 13.13 -5.24
C PHE A 206 -11.96 12.90 -6.09
N LYS A 207 -10.89 12.37 -5.49
CA LYS A 207 -9.64 12.03 -6.19
C LYS A 207 -9.88 11.09 -7.38
N THR A 208 -10.61 10.00 -7.15
CA THR A 208 -10.90 9.00 -8.20
C THR A 208 -11.69 9.61 -9.36
N ARG A 209 -12.71 10.42 -9.09
CA ARG A 209 -13.49 11.10 -10.13
C ARG A 209 -12.65 12.06 -10.95
N HIS A 210 -11.76 12.82 -10.31
CA HIS A 210 -10.85 13.73 -11.00
C HIS A 210 -9.84 12.99 -11.87
N ALA A 211 -9.28 11.89 -11.39
CA ALA A 211 -8.36 11.05 -12.15
C ALA A 211 -9.02 10.46 -13.39
N MET A 212 -10.22 9.87 -13.25
CA MET A 212 -10.99 9.33 -14.38
C MET A 212 -11.32 10.40 -15.44
N LYS A 213 -11.69 11.61 -15.01
CA LYS A 213 -11.96 12.73 -15.95
C LYS A 213 -10.68 13.16 -16.66
N ALA A 214 -9.52 13.18 -15.99
CA ALA A 214 -8.25 13.53 -16.60
C ALA A 214 -7.83 12.49 -17.65
N GLU A 215 -7.97 11.20 -17.36
CA GLU A 215 -7.70 10.10 -18.30
C GLU A 215 -8.62 10.14 -19.52
N ALA A 216 -9.92 10.34 -19.31
CA ALA A 216 -10.88 10.48 -20.42
C ALA A 216 -10.54 11.67 -21.33
N ARG A 217 -10.09 12.79 -20.76
CA ARG A 217 -9.64 13.96 -21.55
C ARG A 217 -8.35 13.67 -22.31
N ALA A 218 -7.41 12.93 -21.73
CA ALA A 218 -6.16 12.53 -22.39
C ALA A 218 -6.43 11.56 -23.55
N ALA A 219 -7.31 10.58 -23.36
CA ALA A 219 -7.74 9.65 -24.41
C ALA A 219 -8.46 10.36 -25.56
N GLY A 220 -9.30 11.36 -25.26
CA GLY A 220 -10.00 12.14 -26.27
C GLY A 220 -9.12 13.13 -27.06
N ARG A 221 -7.86 13.34 -26.62
CA ARG A 221 -6.88 14.21 -27.31
C ARG A 221 -5.86 13.45 -28.17
N GLY A 222 -6.08 12.16 -28.45
CA GLY A 222 -5.22 11.37 -29.35
C GLY A 222 -3.91 10.88 -28.70
N GLY A 223 -3.81 10.89 -27.38
CA GLY A 223 -2.69 10.27 -26.67
C GLY A 223 -2.81 8.74 -26.69
N VAL A 224 -1.73 8.05 -27.07
CA VAL A 224 -1.61 6.58 -27.04
C VAL A 224 -2.07 6.06 -25.68
N PRO A 225 -3.00 5.08 -25.60
CA PRO A 225 -3.41 4.52 -24.31
C PRO A 225 -2.21 3.80 -23.68
N MET A 226 -1.77 4.27 -22.52
CA MET A 226 -0.87 3.47 -21.68
C MET A 226 -1.55 2.12 -21.42
N ALA A 227 -0.81 1.03 -21.68
CA ALA A 227 -1.26 -0.34 -21.70
C ALA A 227 -2.34 -0.66 -20.65
N ARG A 228 -3.44 -1.24 -21.13
CA ARG A 228 -4.49 -1.85 -20.33
C ARG A 228 -3.87 -3.04 -19.58
N ALA A 229 -3.65 -2.91 -18.29
CA ALA A 229 -3.58 -4.06 -17.42
C ALA A 229 -5.04 -4.53 -17.22
N ALA A 230 -5.34 -5.71 -17.69
CA ALA A 230 -6.58 -6.45 -17.45
C ALA A 230 -6.70 -6.82 -15.96
#